data_bda0713454d7ad947cfa15eded1b4185
#
_entry.id   bda0713454d7ad947cfa15eded1b4185
#
_cell.length_a   1.000
_cell.length_b   1.000
_cell.length_c   1.000
_cell.angle_alpha   90.00
_cell.angle_beta   90.00
_cell.angle_gamma   90.00
#
_symmetry.space_group_name_H-M   'P 1'
#
loop_
_entity.id
_entity.type
_entity.pdbx_description
1 polymer ?
#
loop_
_entity_poly.entity_id
_entity_poly.type
_entity_poly.pdbx_seq_one_letter_code
_entity_poly.pdbx_strand_id
1 'polypeptide(L)'
;MELPFRVLVAAVVVGLTVPTVFAGLSAYESQQLSVRAIQTIDAIVRVAQEIYLSGGGVEDVRVDLEGGITARIELIAIGDSQDGPLAATARYQISGQGEAFLISDPQVPMTGGDGALRVGPGRHVVRVSHDGEGPVRLAVVG
;
A
#
# COMPACT_ATOMS: atom_id res chain seq x y z
N MET A 1 -52.05 16.99 -3.29
CA MET A 1 -51.15 18.09 -2.88
C MET A 1 -50.06 17.62 -1.94
N GLU A 2 -50.31 16.67 -1.05
CA GLU A 2 -49.28 16.12 -0.15
C GLU A 2 -48.20 15.30 -0.88
N LEU A 3 -48.56 14.55 -1.93
CA LEU A 3 -47.65 13.65 -2.65
C LEU A 3 -46.47 14.39 -3.27
N PRO A 4 -46.61 15.53 -4.00
CA PRO A 4 -45.48 16.29 -4.55
C PRO A 4 -44.54 16.82 -3.46
N PHE A 5 -45.07 17.26 -2.32
CA PHE A 5 -44.29 17.74 -1.20
C PHE A 5 -43.48 16.61 -0.55
N ARG A 6 -44.09 15.45 -0.35
CA ARG A 6 -43.39 14.26 0.18
C ARG A 6 -42.27 13.80 -0.74
N VAL A 7 -42.48 13.79 -2.04
CA VAL A 7 -41.48 13.46 -3.03
C VAL A 7 -40.31 14.45 -3.01
N LEU A 8 -40.61 15.75 -2.88
CA LEU A 8 -39.61 16.80 -2.77
C LEU A 8 -38.76 16.61 -1.51
N VAL A 9 -39.40 16.38 -0.35
CA VAL A 9 -38.67 16.13 0.91
C VAL A 9 -37.80 14.88 0.81
N ALA A 10 -38.33 13.79 0.26
CA ALA A 10 -37.56 12.57 0.05
C ALA A 10 -36.34 12.80 -0.87
N ALA A 11 -36.51 13.54 -1.96
CA ALA A 11 -35.42 13.87 -2.88
C ALA A 11 -34.34 14.74 -2.20
N VAL A 12 -34.72 15.70 -1.36
CA VAL A 12 -33.79 16.54 -0.60
C VAL A 12 -33.02 15.68 0.43
N VAL A 13 -33.73 14.83 1.17
CA VAL A 13 -33.08 13.92 2.15
C VAL A 13 -32.08 12.99 1.49
N VAL A 14 -32.44 12.34 0.39
CA VAL A 14 -31.55 11.46 -0.37
C VAL A 14 -30.37 12.28 -0.92
N GLY A 15 -30.62 13.47 -1.48
CA GLY A 15 -29.57 14.33 -2.04
C GLY A 15 -28.56 14.81 -1.00
N LEU A 16 -28.94 14.94 0.28
CA LEU A 16 -28.04 15.30 1.37
C LEU A 16 -27.38 14.09 2.03
N THR A 17 -28.10 12.96 2.12
CA THR A 17 -27.63 11.77 2.83
C THR A 17 -26.62 10.96 2.01
N VAL A 18 -26.88 10.76 0.71
CA VAL A 18 -26.02 9.93 -0.14
C VAL A 18 -24.58 10.43 -0.21
N PRO A 19 -24.31 11.74 -0.47
CA PRO A 19 -22.92 12.23 -0.47
C PRO A 19 -22.24 12.09 0.90
N THR A 20 -22.97 12.28 1.99
CA THR A 20 -22.44 12.15 3.35
C THR A 20 -22.04 10.70 3.66
N VAL A 21 -22.90 9.74 3.33
CA VAL A 21 -22.63 8.31 3.50
C VAL A 21 -21.46 7.89 2.62
N PHE A 22 -21.42 8.36 1.37
CA PHE A 22 -20.33 8.04 0.45
C PHE A 22 -19.00 8.59 0.94
N ALA A 23 -18.95 9.82 1.44
CA ALA A 23 -17.77 10.42 2.03
C ALA A 23 -17.30 9.64 3.28
N GLY A 24 -18.23 9.22 4.14
CA GLY A 24 -17.92 8.40 5.30
C GLY A 24 -17.37 7.03 4.92
N LEU A 25 -17.94 6.38 3.93
CA LEU A 25 -17.46 5.10 3.40
C LEU A 25 -16.06 5.25 2.79
N SER A 26 -15.83 6.30 2.02
CA SER A 26 -14.52 6.58 1.42
C SER A 26 -13.45 6.81 2.49
N ALA A 27 -13.75 7.56 3.54
CA ALA A 27 -12.83 7.79 4.66
C ALA A 27 -12.53 6.48 5.40
N TYR A 28 -13.55 5.65 5.66
CA TYR A 28 -13.39 4.36 6.29
C TYR A 28 -12.52 3.41 5.44
N GLU A 29 -12.82 3.27 4.16
CA GLU A 29 -12.04 2.44 3.24
C GLU A 29 -10.61 2.90 3.13
N SER A 30 -10.37 4.22 3.02
CA SER A 30 -9.02 4.78 2.98
C SER A 30 -8.23 4.45 4.24
N GLN A 31 -8.85 4.51 5.40
CA GLN A 31 -8.21 4.14 6.66
C GLN A 31 -7.86 2.65 6.69
N GLN A 32 -8.77 1.78 6.27
CA GLN A 32 -8.54 0.34 6.20
C GLN A 32 -7.41 0.00 5.22
N LEU A 33 -7.38 0.66 4.08
CA LEU A 33 -6.33 0.48 3.08
C LEU A 33 -4.98 0.99 3.55
N SER A 34 -4.93 2.09 4.30
CA SER A 34 -3.70 2.57 4.95
C SER A 34 -3.14 1.52 5.91
N VAL A 35 -3.97 0.95 6.76
CA VAL A 35 -3.56 -0.12 7.68
C VAL A 35 -3.05 -1.33 6.90
N ARG A 36 -3.74 -1.73 5.85
CA ARG A 36 -3.35 -2.86 5.00
C ARG A 36 -2.01 -2.59 4.30
N ALA A 37 -1.82 -1.38 3.76
CA ALA A 37 -0.57 -0.99 3.12
C ALA A 37 0.60 -1.04 4.10
N ILE A 38 0.43 -0.50 5.30
CA ILE A 38 1.46 -0.53 6.35
C ILE A 38 1.78 -1.97 6.76
N GLN A 39 0.77 -2.81 6.95
CA GLN A 39 0.96 -4.22 7.29
C GLN A 39 1.69 -4.99 6.19
N THR A 40 1.36 -4.73 4.93
CA THR A 40 2.02 -5.34 3.77
C THR A 40 3.48 -4.92 3.70
N ILE A 41 3.76 -3.64 3.82
CA ILE A 41 5.13 -3.11 3.84
C ILE A 41 5.91 -3.70 5.02
N ASP A 42 5.31 -3.73 6.21
CA ASP A 42 5.94 -4.29 7.41
C ASP A 42 6.30 -5.77 7.22
N ALA A 43 5.41 -6.55 6.62
CA ALA A 43 5.68 -7.96 6.32
C ALA A 43 6.87 -8.14 5.38
N ILE A 44 6.94 -7.35 4.31
CA ILE A 44 8.06 -7.41 3.35
C ILE A 44 9.36 -6.93 3.99
N VAL A 45 9.32 -5.83 4.70
CA VAL A 45 10.51 -5.26 5.37
C VAL A 45 11.02 -6.18 6.47
N ARG A 46 10.15 -6.83 7.20
CA ARG A 46 10.54 -7.80 8.25
C ARG A 46 11.27 -8.99 7.64
N VAL A 47 10.77 -9.54 6.55
CA VAL A 47 11.44 -10.62 5.83
C VAL A 47 12.79 -10.15 5.28
N ALA A 48 12.87 -8.95 4.74
CA ALA A 48 14.12 -8.36 4.26
C ALA A 48 15.13 -8.20 5.41
N GLN A 49 14.70 -7.74 6.57
CA GLN A 49 15.55 -7.60 7.76
C GLN A 49 16.08 -8.97 8.23
N GLU A 50 15.23 -9.98 8.30
CA GLU A 50 15.63 -11.34 8.69
C GLU A 50 16.66 -11.92 7.74
N ILE A 51 16.45 -11.82 6.44
CA ILE A 51 17.36 -12.31 5.41
C ILE A 51 18.68 -11.55 5.44
N TYR A 52 18.63 -10.23 5.58
CA TYR A 52 19.82 -9.38 5.64
C TYR A 52 20.69 -9.71 6.86
N LEU A 53 20.07 -9.85 8.02
CA LEU A 53 20.77 -10.15 9.28
C LEU A 53 21.29 -11.58 9.34
N SER A 54 20.65 -12.52 8.66
CA SER A 54 21.11 -13.92 8.58
C SER A 54 22.23 -14.14 7.55
N GLY A 55 22.55 -13.13 6.75
CA GLY A 55 23.63 -13.20 5.75
C GLY A 55 23.19 -13.68 4.37
N GLY A 56 21.92 -13.89 4.14
CA GLY A 56 21.39 -14.24 2.83
C GLY A 56 20.18 -15.18 2.89
N GLY A 57 19.56 -15.39 1.77
CA GLY A 57 18.40 -16.25 1.63
C GLY A 57 17.41 -15.76 0.58
N VAL A 58 16.34 -16.52 0.41
CA VAL A 58 15.23 -16.19 -0.49
C VAL A 58 13.92 -16.55 0.21
N GLU A 59 12.98 -15.65 0.21
CA GLU A 59 11.64 -15.89 0.75
C GLU A 59 10.59 -15.16 -0.09
N ASP A 60 9.45 -15.80 -0.31
CA ASP A 60 8.33 -15.22 -1.03
C ASP A 60 7.26 -14.74 -0.04
N VAL A 61 6.79 -13.51 -0.24
CA VAL A 61 5.74 -12.87 0.56
C VAL A 61 4.51 -12.69 -0.31
N ARG A 62 3.39 -13.22 0.12
CA ARG A 62 2.10 -12.99 -0.54
C ARG A 62 1.52 -11.68 -0.06
N VAL A 63 1.08 -10.86 -1.00
CA VAL A 63 0.46 -9.56 -0.72
C VAL A 63 -0.89 -9.47 -1.41
N ASP A 64 -1.85 -8.86 -0.73
CA ASP A 64 -3.18 -8.61 -1.24
C ASP A 64 -3.49 -7.12 -1.11
N LEU A 65 -3.50 -6.43 -2.24
CA LEU A 65 -3.73 -5.01 -2.35
C LEU A 65 -5.04 -4.72 -3.09
N GLU A 66 -6.03 -5.59 -2.95
CA GLU A 66 -7.35 -5.36 -3.52
C GLU A 66 -7.99 -4.14 -2.87
N GLY A 67 -8.56 -3.26 -3.71
CA GLY A 67 -9.20 -2.03 -3.26
C GLY A 67 -10.62 -2.24 -2.74
N GLY A 68 -11.19 -1.17 -2.21
CA GLY A 68 -12.59 -1.07 -1.84
C GLY A 68 -13.45 -0.55 -2.99
N ILE A 69 -14.67 -0.13 -2.65
CA ILE A 69 -15.63 0.42 -3.61
C ILE A 69 -15.27 1.87 -3.95
N THR A 70 -14.83 2.65 -2.97
CA THR A 70 -14.61 4.10 -3.11
C THR A 70 -13.13 4.48 -3.02
N ALA A 71 -12.26 3.58 -2.56
CA ALA A 71 -10.84 3.83 -2.39
C ALA A 71 -10.02 2.61 -2.83
N ARG A 72 -8.79 2.86 -3.24
CA ARG A 72 -7.84 1.81 -3.64
C ARG A 72 -6.43 2.21 -3.25
N ILE A 73 -5.56 1.21 -3.08
CA ILE A 73 -4.13 1.43 -2.99
C ILE A 73 -3.62 1.62 -4.42
N GLU A 74 -3.10 2.80 -4.74
CA GLU A 74 -2.58 3.09 -6.09
C GLU A 74 -1.21 2.48 -6.29
N LEU A 75 -0.37 2.58 -5.26
CA LEU A 75 1.02 2.15 -5.35
C LEU A 75 1.60 1.87 -3.97
N ILE A 76 2.39 0.80 -3.89
CA ILE A 76 3.40 0.60 -2.86
C ILE A 76 4.76 0.59 -3.54
N ALA A 77 5.71 1.39 -3.06
CA ALA A 77 7.09 1.44 -3.54
C ALA A 77 8.03 1.19 -2.37
N ILE A 78 8.94 0.23 -2.50
CA ILE A 78 9.87 -0.17 -1.44
C ILE A 78 11.29 -0.09 -1.98
N GLY A 79 12.15 0.60 -1.24
CA GLY A 79 13.55 0.74 -1.58
C GLY A 79 13.80 1.77 -2.67
N ASP A 80 14.95 1.64 -3.33
CA ASP A 80 15.40 2.55 -4.38
C ASP A 80 16.38 1.79 -5.28
N SER A 81 17.01 2.49 -6.23
CA SER A 81 18.16 1.97 -6.93
C SER A 81 19.28 1.60 -5.95
N GLN A 82 20.24 0.79 -6.38
CA GLN A 82 21.24 0.18 -5.50
C GLN A 82 21.93 1.16 -4.55
N ASP A 83 22.23 2.37 -5.01
CA ASP A 83 22.88 3.42 -4.22
C ASP A 83 21.96 4.63 -3.98
N GLY A 84 20.67 4.45 -4.11
CA GLY A 84 19.70 5.52 -3.96
C GLY A 84 19.48 5.96 -2.51
N PRO A 85 19.10 7.22 -2.29
CA PRO A 85 18.91 7.77 -0.93
C PRO A 85 17.71 7.20 -0.20
N LEU A 86 16.77 6.57 -0.91
CA LEU A 86 15.54 6.02 -0.36
C LEU A 86 15.58 4.49 -0.19
N ALA A 87 16.77 3.89 -0.23
CA ALA A 87 16.94 2.44 -0.21
C ALA A 87 16.35 1.77 1.04
N ALA A 88 16.35 2.45 2.19
CA ALA A 88 15.79 1.94 3.44
C ALA A 88 14.37 2.47 3.72
N THR A 89 13.68 2.99 2.73
CA THR A 89 12.35 3.56 2.88
C THR A 89 11.31 2.80 2.07
N ALA A 90 10.07 2.88 2.53
CA ALA A 90 8.92 2.42 1.78
C ALA A 90 7.90 3.55 1.66
N ARG A 91 7.15 3.56 0.58
CA ARG A 91 6.15 4.56 0.28
C ARG A 91 4.86 3.89 -0.12
N TYR A 92 3.75 4.47 0.23
CA TYR A 92 2.47 4.02 -0.31
C TYR A 92 1.58 5.22 -0.63
N GLN A 93 0.65 5.01 -1.54
CA GLN A 93 -0.32 6.03 -1.93
C GLN A 93 -1.70 5.39 -2.06
N ILE A 94 -2.67 6.02 -1.42
CA ILE A 94 -4.08 5.67 -1.51
C ILE A 94 -4.77 6.71 -2.40
N SER A 95 -5.74 6.27 -3.19
CA SER A 95 -6.46 7.13 -4.11
C SER A 95 -7.00 8.38 -3.40
N GLY A 96 -6.75 9.54 -3.99
CA GLY A 96 -7.16 10.84 -3.45
C GLY A 96 -6.32 11.37 -2.29
N GLN A 97 -5.25 10.68 -1.91
CA GLN A 97 -4.33 11.10 -0.84
C GLN A 97 -2.92 11.28 -1.37
N GLY A 98 -2.10 12.03 -0.62
CA GLY A 98 -0.69 12.16 -0.89
C GLY A 98 0.10 10.91 -0.52
N GLU A 99 1.34 10.85 -0.96
CA GLU A 99 2.28 9.78 -0.63
C GLU A 99 2.63 9.79 0.85
N ALA A 100 2.66 8.61 1.46
CA ALA A 100 3.13 8.41 2.83
C ALA A 100 4.45 7.63 2.83
N PHE A 101 5.33 7.94 3.75
CA PHE A 101 6.67 7.35 3.86
C PHE A 101 6.83 6.58 5.17
N LEU A 102 7.53 5.45 5.07
CA LEU A 102 7.93 4.63 6.22
C LEU A 102 9.43 4.35 6.13
N ILE A 103 10.11 4.45 7.25
CA ILE A 103 11.54 4.14 7.35
C ILE A 103 11.67 2.81 8.08
N SER A 104 12.47 1.89 7.55
CA SER A 104 12.75 0.62 8.22
C SER A 104 13.62 0.83 9.46
N ASP A 105 13.35 0.08 10.53
CA ASP A 105 14.13 0.10 11.77
C ASP A 105 14.40 -1.36 12.22
N PRO A 106 15.64 -1.89 12.18
CA PRO A 106 16.83 -1.18 11.68
C PRO A 106 16.76 -0.88 10.17
N GLN A 107 17.51 0.12 9.72
CA GLN A 107 17.56 0.47 8.30
C GLN A 107 18.25 -0.63 7.50
N VAL A 108 17.53 -1.21 6.56
CA VAL A 108 18.03 -2.24 5.64
C VAL A 108 17.87 -1.72 4.22
N PRO A 109 18.96 -1.62 3.45
CA PRO A 109 18.85 -1.17 2.06
C PRO A 109 18.13 -2.23 1.22
N MET A 110 17.16 -1.78 0.43
CA MET A 110 16.33 -2.61 -0.44
C MET A 110 16.30 -2.03 -1.85
N THR A 111 16.27 -2.89 -2.84
CA THR A 111 16.19 -2.47 -4.24
C THR A 111 15.25 -3.37 -5.04
N GLY A 112 14.56 -2.77 -6.01
CA GLY A 112 13.79 -3.49 -7.02
C GLY A 112 14.56 -3.73 -8.32
N GLY A 113 15.88 -3.44 -8.31
CA GLY A 113 16.76 -3.50 -9.48
C GLY A 113 17.14 -2.09 -9.94
N ASP A 114 16.45 -1.55 -10.93
CA ASP A 114 16.74 -0.22 -11.48
C ASP A 114 16.12 0.92 -10.65
N GLY A 115 15.41 0.61 -9.59
CA GLY A 115 14.73 1.58 -8.73
C GLY A 115 14.02 0.88 -7.58
N ALA A 116 12.98 1.52 -7.04
CA ALA A 116 12.14 0.92 -6.04
C ALA A 116 11.33 -0.26 -6.59
N LEU A 117 11.07 -1.26 -5.76
CA LEU A 117 10.02 -2.21 -6.07
C LEU A 117 8.69 -1.47 -6.09
N ARG A 118 7.91 -1.65 -7.14
CA ARG A 118 6.59 -1.05 -7.28
C ARG A 118 5.54 -2.14 -7.39
N VAL A 119 4.53 -2.06 -6.53
CA VAL A 119 3.42 -3.01 -6.50
C VAL A 119 2.12 -2.22 -6.64
N GLY A 120 1.35 -2.53 -7.67
CA GLY A 120 0.03 -1.95 -7.90
C GLY A 120 -1.09 -2.72 -7.20
N PRO A 121 -2.35 -2.35 -7.46
CA PRO A 121 -3.50 -3.05 -6.89
C PRO A 121 -3.55 -4.53 -7.30
N GLY A 122 -4.18 -5.36 -6.47
CA GLY A 122 -4.40 -6.77 -6.72
C GLY A 122 -3.57 -7.68 -5.82
N ARG A 123 -3.57 -8.96 -6.17
CA ARG A 123 -2.80 -9.97 -5.45
C ARG A 123 -1.47 -10.20 -6.15
N HIS A 124 -0.40 -10.21 -5.36
CA HIS A 124 0.97 -10.38 -5.87
C HIS A 124 1.77 -11.27 -4.94
N VAL A 125 2.84 -11.83 -5.48
CA VAL A 125 3.88 -12.51 -4.70
C VAL A 125 5.17 -11.72 -4.88
N VAL A 126 5.76 -11.28 -3.79
CA VAL A 126 7.02 -10.54 -3.77
C VAL A 126 8.12 -11.49 -3.30
N ARG A 127 9.12 -11.67 -4.14
CA ARG A 127 10.32 -12.43 -3.77
C ARG A 127 11.34 -11.51 -3.16
N VAL A 128 11.74 -11.85 -1.94
CA VAL A 128 12.80 -11.16 -1.19
C VAL A 128 14.03 -12.03 -1.20
N SER A 129 15.14 -11.51 -1.70
CA SER A 129 16.38 -12.27 -1.79
C SER A 129 17.60 -11.43 -1.42
N HIS A 130 18.61 -12.08 -0.87
CA HIS A 130 19.89 -11.47 -0.54
C HIS A 130 21.00 -12.52 -0.71
N ASP A 131 22.08 -12.13 -1.37
CA ASP A 131 23.22 -13.00 -1.66
C ASP A 131 24.39 -12.86 -0.67
N GLY A 132 24.20 -12.09 0.40
CA GLY A 132 25.21 -11.79 1.41
C GLY A 132 25.94 -10.48 1.20
N GLU A 133 25.78 -9.84 0.06
CA GLU A 133 26.41 -8.56 -0.28
C GLU A 133 25.40 -7.59 -0.91
N GLY A 134 25.57 -6.31 -0.60
CA GLY A 134 24.74 -5.26 -1.16
C GLY A 134 23.33 -5.19 -0.57
N PRO A 135 22.41 -4.50 -1.24
CA PRO A 135 21.03 -4.37 -0.77
C PRO A 135 20.24 -5.66 -0.97
N VAL A 136 19.19 -5.80 -0.17
CA VAL A 136 18.18 -6.85 -0.36
C VAL A 136 17.42 -6.59 -1.66
N ARG A 137 17.26 -7.61 -2.47
CA ARG A 137 16.54 -7.53 -3.76
C ARG A 137 15.08 -7.93 -3.60
N LEU A 138 14.22 -7.14 -4.18
CA LEU A 138 12.79 -7.36 -4.19
C LEU A 138 12.30 -7.47 -5.62
N ALA A 139 11.43 -8.45 -5.89
CA ALA A 139 10.84 -8.63 -7.21
C ALA A 139 9.41 -9.18 -7.11
N VAL A 140 8.53 -8.72 -7.98
CA VAL A 140 7.21 -9.31 -8.13
C VAL A 140 7.33 -10.53 -9.03
N VAL A 141 6.90 -11.70 -8.55
CA VAL A 141 7.04 -12.97 -9.26
C VAL A 141 5.70 -13.67 -9.54
N GLY A 142 4.60 -13.09 -9.05
CA GLY A 142 3.29 -13.71 -9.30
C GLY A 142 2.12 -12.78 -9.11
#